data_9d1adacc96f6279482dd5a0ce263194a
#
_entry.id   9d1adacc96f6279482dd5a0ce263194a
#
_cell.length_a   1.000
_cell.length_b   1.000
_cell.length_c   1.000
_cell.angle_alpha   90.00
_cell.angle_beta   90.00
_cell.angle_gamma   90.00
#
_symmetry.space_group_name_H-M   'P 1'
#
loop_
_entity.id
_entity.type
_entity.pdbx_description
1 polymer ?
#
loop_
_entity_poly.entity_id
_entity_poly.type
_entity_poly.pdbx_seq_one_letter_code
_entity_poly.pdbx_strand_id
1 'polypeptide(L)'
;MPETTGMDMSMMQPCVEACSAASMAATMCADADSGEGMGRCASLCMSTADMAMTMMRMMLRPAGYDMTAMTAMMTACMAMGEACAAECGRHAEMSEHCRICASACTAMVDACRTAMSMMPSA
;
A
#
# COMPACT_ATOMS: atom_id res chain seq x y z
N MET A 1 -12.74 -28.77 5.78
CA MET A 1 -12.27 -27.71 5.03
C MET A 1 -11.44 -26.73 5.84
N PRO A 2 -10.29 -26.51 5.40
CA PRO A 2 -9.40 -25.63 6.14
C PRO A 2 -9.91 -24.21 6.15
N GLU A 3 -9.77 -23.61 7.25
CA GLU A 3 -10.13 -22.24 7.41
C GLU A 3 -8.89 -21.39 7.37
N THR A 4 -9.02 -20.26 6.77
CA THR A 4 -7.93 -19.32 6.68
C THR A 4 -8.13 -18.27 7.75
N THR A 5 -8.20 -18.68 9.00
CA THR A 5 -8.27 -17.76 10.11
C THR A 5 -9.45 -16.78 10.05
N GLY A 6 -10.49 -17.10 9.28
CA GLY A 6 -11.65 -16.24 9.13
C GLY A 6 -11.54 -15.20 8.04
N MET A 7 -10.42 -15.22 7.28
CA MET A 7 -10.21 -14.29 6.17
C MET A 7 -10.20 -15.07 4.87
N ASP A 8 -10.78 -14.52 3.81
CA ASP A 8 -10.71 -15.12 2.49
C ASP A 8 -10.40 -14.04 1.47
N MET A 9 -10.23 -14.46 0.21
CA MET A 9 -9.82 -13.53 -0.84
C MET A 9 -10.86 -12.45 -1.10
N SER A 10 -12.15 -12.77 -0.94
CA SER A 10 -13.16 -11.76 -1.23
C SER A 10 -13.07 -10.59 -0.24
N MET A 11 -12.69 -10.88 1.01
CA MET A 11 -12.52 -9.84 2.01
C MET A 11 -11.27 -9.01 1.77
N MET A 12 -10.25 -9.64 1.19
CA MET A 12 -8.96 -8.98 0.95
C MET A 12 -8.88 -8.31 -0.41
N GLN A 13 -9.80 -8.63 -1.31
CA GLN A 13 -9.72 -8.17 -2.69
C GLN A 13 -9.59 -6.65 -2.84
N PRO A 14 -10.40 -5.83 -2.13
CA PRO A 14 -10.23 -4.38 -2.28
C PRO A 14 -8.84 -3.91 -1.86
N CYS A 15 -8.27 -4.52 -0.82
CA CYS A 15 -6.94 -4.16 -0.35
C CYS A 15 -5.86 -4.63 -1.34
N VAL A 16 -6.04 -5.82 -1.94
CA VAL A 16 -5.13 -6.31 -2.98
C VAL A 16 -5.09 -5.34 -4.14
N GLU A 17 -6.26 -4.91 -4.60
CA GLU A 17 -6.35 -3.99 -5.74
C GLU A 17 -5.73 -2.64 -5.42
N ALA A 18 -5.99 -2.14 -4.22
CA ALA A 18 -5.45 -0.84 -3.81
C ALA A 18 -3.93 -0.89 -3.65
N CYS A 19 -3.39 -1.99 -3.14
CA CYS A 19 -1.94 -2.16 -3.03
C CYS A 19 -1.30 -2.25 -4.42
N SER A 20 -1.95 -2.96 -5.35
CA SER A 20 -1.45 -3.04 -6.71
C SER A 20 -1.41 -1.67 -7.36
N ALA A 21 -2.47 -0.90 -7.23
CA ALA A 21 -2.54 0.44 -7.80
C ALA A 21 -1.49 1.37 -7.18
N ALA A 22 -1.32 1.29 -5.86
CA ALA A 22 -0.33 2.12 -5.16
C ALA A 22 1.09 1.76 -5.59
N SER A 23 1.36 0.46 -5.75
CA SER A 23 2.69 0.02 -6.19
C SER A 23 3.02 0.58 -7.57
N MET A 24 2.06 0.51 -8.49
CA MET A 24 2.26 1.02 -9.84
C MET A 24 2.43 2.54 -9.84
N ALA A 25 1.54 3.26 -9.15
CA ALA A 25 1.60 4.71 -9.11
C ALA A 25 2.90 5.20 -8.46
N ALA A 26 3.31 4.55 -7.38
CA ALA A 26 4.54 4.92 -6.69
C ALA A 26 5.78 4.64 -7.54
N THR A 27 5.78 3.52 -8.26
CA THR A 27 6.90 3.21 -9.16
C THR A 27 7.02 4.27 -10.24
N MET A 28 5.90 4.65 -10.84
CA MET A 28 5.89 5.67 -11.88
C MET A 28 6.31 7.03 -11.35
N CYS A 29 5.86 7.36 -10.13
CA CYS A 29 6.22 8.62 -9.51
C CYS A 29 7.72 8.67 -9.18
N ALA A 30 8.27 7.57 -8.69
CA ALA A 30 9.70 7.52 -8.38
C ALA A 30 10.55 7.74 -9.64
N ASP A 31 10.14 7.13 -10.74
CA ASP A 31 10.87 7.29 -12.00
C ASP A 31 10.80 8.74 -12.48
N ALA A 32 9.63 9.34 -12.44
CA ALA A 32 9.48 10.74 -12.84
C ALA A 32 10.26 11.69 -11.94
N ASP A 33 10.26 11.42 -10.62
CA ASP A 33 10.95 12.25 -9.65
C ASP A 33 12.46 12.29 -9.90
N SER A 34 13.03 11.22 -10.43
CA SER A 34 14.48 11.10 -10.52
C SER A 34 15.10 12.20 -11.37
N GLY A 35 14.33 12.80 -12.26
CA GLY A 35 14.80 13.90 -13.07
C GLY A 35 14.47 15.28 -12.55
N GLU A 36 13.87 15.37 -11.37
CA GLU A 36 13.31 16.62 -10.85
C GLU A 36 13.91 17.06 -9.53
N GLY A 37 14.93 16.37 -9.04
CA GLY A 37 15.56 16.75 -7.77
C GLY A 37 14.71 16.44 -6.54
N MET A 38 13.77 15.55 -6.64
CA MET A 38 12.87 15.19 -5.54
C MET A 38 13.27 13.86 -4.92
N GLY A 39 14.51 13.81 -4.39
CA GLY A 39 15.06 12.56 -3.87
C GLY A 39 14.26 11.93 -2.75
N ARG A 40 13.72 12.76 -1.84
CA ARG A 40 12.92 12.19 -0.74
C ARG A 40 11.63 11.59 -1.25
N CYS A 41 10.96 12.27 -2.18
CA CYS A 41 9.73 11.76 -2.77
C CYS A 41 10.02 10.45 -3.51
N ALA A 42 11.07 10.41 -4.31
CA ALA A 42 11.43 9.20 -5.05
C ALA A 42 11.72 8.04 -4.11
N SER A 43 12.46 8.30 -3.03
CA SER A 43 12.81 7.26 -2.07
C SER A 43 11.59 6.70 -1.37
N LEU A 44 10.68 7.57 -0.92
CA LEU A 44 9.46 7.12 -0.26
C LEU A 44 8.56 6.37 -1.23
N CYS A 45 8.50 6.81 -2.48
CA CYS A 45 7.72 6.12 -3.49
C CYS A 45 8.26 4.71 -3.75
N MET A 46 9.57 4.55 -3.81
CA MET A 46 10.16 3.24 -4.03
C MET A 46 9.89 2.31 -2.85
N SER A 47 10.03 2.81 -1.63
CA SER A 47 9.74 2.02 -0.44
C SER A 47 8.26 1.61 -0.41
N THR A 48 7.38 2.55 -0.75
CA THR A 48 5.95 2.26 -0.80
C THR A 48 5.64 1.20 -1.84
N ALA A 49 6.24 1.32 -3.02
CA ALA A 49 6.02 0.34 -4.08
C ALA A 49 6.45 -1.05 -3.64
N ASP A 50 7.61 -1.15 -2.98
CA ASP A 50 8.11 -2.44 -2.49
C ASP A 50 7.18 -3.03 -1.43
N MET A 51 6.77 -2.22 -0.46
CA MET A 51 5.91 -2.71 0.62
C MET A 51 4.52 -3.08 0.12
N ALA A 52 3.95 -2.25 -0.76
CA ALA A 52 2.63 -2.51 -1.31
C ALA A 52 2.62 -3.81 -2.12
N MET A 53 3.67 -4.04 -2.90
CA MET A 53 3.78 -5.26 -3.68
C MET A 53 3.91 -6.47 -2.78
N THR A 54 4.73 -6.37 -1.74
CA THR A 54 4.91 -7.46 -0.78
C THR A 54 3.60 -7.75 -0.04
N MET A 55 2.91 -6.70 0.40
CA MET A 55 1.63 -6.85 1.08
C MET A 55 0.61 -7.55 0.17
N MET A 56 0.55 -7.13 -1.09
CA MET A 56 -0.35 -7.75 -2.05
C MET A 56 -0.07 -9.25 -2.18
N ARG A 57 1.21 -9.60 -2.32
CA ARG A 57 1.58 -11.01 -2.48
C ARG A 57 1.26 -11.83 -1.25
N MET A 58 1.39 -11.25 -0.06
CA MET A 58 1.00 -11.94 1.16
C MET A 58 -0.50 -12.22 1.18
N MET A 59 -1.29 -11.22 0.78
CA MET A 59 -2.75 -11.37 0.77
C MET A 59 -3.24 -12.37 -0.26
N LEU A 60 -2.45 -12.61 -1.31
CA LEU A 60 -2.83 -13.55 -2.36
C LEU A 60 -2.60 -15.01 -1.95
N ARG A 61 -2.08 -15.25 -0.75
CA ARG A 61 -1.78 -16.61 -0.27
C ARG A 61 -2.52 -16.90 1.02
N PRO A 62 -3.87 -16.98 0.96
CA PRO A 62 -4.68 -17.07 2.19
C PRO A 62 -4.50 -18.39 2.96
N ALA A 63 -4.01 -19.45 2.31
CA ALA A 63 -3.87 -20.74 2.99
C ALA A 63 -2.95 -20.67 4.20
N GLY A 64 -2.00 -19.75 4.21
CA GLY A 64 -1.03 -19.66 5.27
C GLY A 64 -1.02 -18.31 5.99
N TYR A 65 -2.14 -17.62 6.06
CA TYR A 65 -2.18 -16.34 6.78
C TYR A 65 -1.79 -16.55 8.24
N ASP A 66 -0.80 -15.78 8.67
CA ASP A 66 -0.46 -15.64 10.08
C ASP A 66 -0.98 -14.26 10.49
N MET A 67 -1.93 -14.23 11.41
CA MET A 67 -2.61 -12.97 11.71
C MET A 67 -1.70 -11.95 12.38
N THR A 68 -0.75 -12.39 13.18
CA THR A 68 0.20 -11.48 13.80
C THR A 68 1.07 -10.81 12.75
N ALA A 69 1.62 -11.61 11.83
CA ALA A 69 2.47 -11.08 10.76
C ALA A 69 1.66 -10.19 9.82
N MET A 70 0.44 -10.63 9.48
CA MET A 70 -0.42 -9.87 8.58
C MET A 70 -0.75 -8.50 9.15
N THR A 71 -1.14 -8.47 10.43
CA THR A 71 -1.46 -7.22 11.11
C THR A 71 -0.26 -6.29 11.17
N ALA A 72 0.91 -6.84 11.50
CA ALA A 72 2.13 -6.05 11.57
C ALA A 72 2.48 -5.46 10.20
N MET A 73 2.36 -6.27 9.14
CA MET A 73 2.68 -5.79 7.80
C MET A 73 1.68 -4.74 7.33
N MET A 74 0.39 -4.94 7.60
CA MET A 74 -0.61 -3.93 7.24
C MET A 74 -0.37 -2.62 7.97
N THR A 75 -0.01 -2.68 9.24
CA THR A 75 0.29 -1.48 10.01
C THR A 75 1.48 -0.73 9.41
N ALA A 76 2.54 -1.47 9.06
CA ALA A 76 3.73 -0.87 8.46
C ALA A 76 3.39 -0.29 7.08
N CYS A 77 2.59 -1.00 6.31
CA CYS A 77 2.21 -0.56 4.97
C CYS A 77 1.38 0.73 5.03
N MET A 78 0.47 0.83 6.00
CA MET A 78 -0.29 2.05 6.20
C MET A 78 0.61 3.21 6.57
N ALA A 79 1.57 2.98 7.47
CA ALA A 79 2.49 4.04 7.88
C ALA A 79 3.31 4.53 6.69
N MET A 80 3.81 3.61 5.87
CA MET A 80 4.58 4.00 4.68
C MET A 80 3.71 4.72 3.66
N GLY A 81 2.48 4.24 3.46
CA GLY A 81 1.55 4.87 2.53
C GLY A 81 1.20 6.29 2.96
N GLU A 82 1.02 6.51 4.26
CA GLU A 82 0.74 7.84 4.78
C GLU A 82 1.93 8.77 4.58
N ALA A 83 3.14 8.29 4.84
CA ALA A 83 4.34 9.10 4.64
C ALA A 83 4.51 9.46 3.17
N CYS A 84 4.30 8.50 2.28
CA CYS A 84 4.41 8.73 0.85
C CYS A 84 3.35 9.69 0.35
N ALA A 85 2.10 9.51 0.81
CA ALA A 85 1.01 10.41 0.41
C ALA A 85 1.26 11.84 0.87
N ALA A 86 1.81 12.01 2.08
CA ALA A 86 2.13 13.34 2.58
C ALA A 86 3.21 14.00 1.75
N GLU A 87 4.27 13.27 1.42
CA GLU A 87 5.36 13.83 0.62
C GLU A 87 4.89 14.15 -0.79
N CYS A 88 4.21 13.21 -1.45
CA CYS A 88 3.69 13.44 -2.79
C CYS A 88 2.66 14.58 -2.80
N GLY A 89 1.87 14.69 -1.74
CA GLY A 89 0.88 15.76 -1.62
C GLY A 89 1.50 17.14 -1.60
N ARG A 90 2.73 17.26 -1.11
CA ARG A 90 3.43 18.54 -1.09
C ARG A 90 3.80 19.01 -2.49
N HIS A 91 3.85 18.11 -3.46
CA HIS A 91 4.20 18.43 -4.84
C HIS A 91 3.03 18.29 -5.80
N ALA A 92 1.84 17.96 -5.27
CA ALA A 92 0.71 17.57 -6.11
C ALA A 92 0.22 18.66 -7.03
N GLU A 93 0.32 19.94 -6.60
CA GLU A 93 -0.14 21.03 -7.43
C GLU A 93 0.77 21.28 -8.63
N MET A 94 2.02 20.86 -8.54
CA MET A 94 3.01 21.09 -9.59
C MET A 94 3.34 19.85 -10.39
N SER A 95 2.97 18.67 -9.88
CA SER A 95 3.35 17.40 -10.51
C SER A 95 2.16 16.47 -10.54
N GLU A 96 1.74 16.14 -11.76
CA GLU A 96 0.60 15.23 -11.96
C GLU A 96 0.90 13.86 -11.38
N HIS A 97 2.12 13.34 -11.60
CA HIS A 97 2.47 12.02 -11.08
C HIS A 97 2.45 11.98 -9.55
N CYS A 98 2.80 13.09 -8.90
CA CYS A 98 2.74 13.17 -7.44
C CYS A 98 1.29 13.18 -6.95
N ARG A 99 0.42 13.89 -7.67
CA ARG A 99 -1.00 13.92 -7.33
C ARG A 99 -1.61 12.52 -7.43
N ILE A 100 -1.29 11.82 -8.50
CA ILE A 100 -1.82 10.46 -8.72
C ILE A 100 -1.30 9.52 -7.64
N CYS A 101 0.00 9.62 -7.32
CA CYS A 101 0.61 8.76 -6.31
C CYS A 101 0.00 9.03 -4.93
N ALA A 102 -0.17 10.31 -4.56
CA ALA A 102 -0.77 10.65 -3.27
C ALA A 102 -2.17 10.05 -3.16
N SER A 103 -2.96 10.15 -4.23
CA SER A 103 -4.32 9.60 -4.24
C SER A 103 -4.31 8.08 -4.10
N ALA A 104 -3.43 7.39 -4.84
CA ALA A 104 -3.36 5.94 -4.79
C ALA A 104 -2.89 5.45 -3.43
N CYS A 105 -1.94 6.15 -2.81
CA CYS A 105 -1.45 5.77 -1.49
C CYS A 105 -2.53 5.97 -0.43
N THR A 106 -3.30 7.06 -0.52
CA THR A 106 -4.40 7.30 0.40
C THR A 106 -5.45 6.20 0.29
N ALA A 107 -5.77 5.80 -0.94
CA ALA A 107 -6.73 4.73 -1.16
C ALA A 107 -6.23 3.40 -0.59
N MET A 108 -4.92 3.14 -0.71
CA MET A 108 -4.33 1.93 -0.14
C MET A 108 -4.42 1.95 1.38
N VAL A 109 -4.10 3.07 2.00
CA VAL A 109 -4.19 3.19 3.46
C VAL A 109 -5.61 2.93 3.93
N ASP A 110 -6.59 3.52 3.25
CA ASP A 110 -8.00 3.33 3.62
C ASP A 110 -8.43 1.88 3.44
N ALA A 111 -8.00 1.23 2.35
CA ALA A 111 -8.35 -0.17 2.11
C ALA A 111 -7.71 -1.10 3.15
N CYS A 112 -6.47 -0.83 3.52
CA CYS A 112 -5.80 -1.61 4.56
C CYS A 112 -6.49 -1.43 5.90
N ARG A 113 -6.88 -0.20 6.22
CA ARG A 113 -7.59 0.07 7.47
C ARG A 113 -8.91 -0.70 7.52
N THR A 114 -9.66 -0.70 6.42
CA THR A 114 -10.91 -1.44 6.34
C THR A 114 -10.66 -2.94 6.49
N ALA A 115 -9.64 -3.46 5.80
CA ALA A 115 -9.32 -4.88 5.90
C ALA A 115 -8.96 -5.26 7.33
N MET A 116 -8.19 -4.42 8.01
CA MET A 116 -7.82 -4.70 9.40
C MET A 116 -9.03 -4.73 10.32
N SER A 117 -10.02 -3.89 10.05
CA SER A 117 -11.23 -3.84 10.90
C SER A 117 -12.06 -5.11 10.76
N MET A 118 -11.85 -5.88 9.70
CA MET A 118 -12.58 -7.12 9.47
C MET A 118 -11.80 -8.35 9.88
N MET A 119 -10.55 -8.18 10.33
CA MET A 119 -9.72 -9.30 10.73
C MET A 119 -10.11 -9.78 12.12
N PRO A 120 -10.08 -11.12 12.35
CA PRO A 120 -10.38 -11.63 13.68
C PRO A 120 -9.29 -11.20 14.66
N SER A 121 -9.66 -11.10 15.93
CA SER A 121 -8.69 -10.81 16.98
C SER A 121 -7.67 -11.92 17.07
N ALA A 122 -6.42 -11.54 17.23
CA ALA A 122 -5.33 -12.50 17.33
C ALA A 122 -5.32 -13.19 18.69
#